data_a71cc95263684e17eee624a0f4012513
#
_entry.id   a71cc95263684e17eee624a0f4012513
#
_cell.length_a   1.000
_cell.length_b   1.000
_cell.length_c   1.000
_cell.angle_alpha   90.00
_cell.angle_beta   90.00
_cell.angle_gamma   90.00
#
_symmetry.space_group_name_H-M   'P 1'
#
loop_
_entity.id
_entity.type
_entity.pdbx_description
1 polymer ?
#
loop_
_entity_poly.entity_id
_entity_poly.type
_entity_poly.pdbx_seq_one_letter_code
_entity_poly.pdbx_strand_id
1 'polypeptide(L)'
;MAFEKDLEKVKEKAKKIKLFAHDVHGVLTPDTFLCDIEGRRKYSFWHTDGFGDLSLTANGIQIAFLDTTSIDDEGLVRARELKLDKFHYKIKDKVTKLEELKKELGISDENIGYIGCEITDIEVMKRVGFAVATADAIDEVKEIADYITTAPGGRGPIRETCEFILRAMGKWEAWVEKVTQMGYK
;
A
#
# COMPACT_ATOMS: atom_id res chain seq x y z
N MET A 1 -18.16 -13.27 -11.52
CA MET A 1 -19.09 -12.11 -11.56
C MET A 1 -18.31 -10.93 -11.01
N ALA A 2 -18.00 -9.94 -11.86
CA ALA A 2 -17.34 -8.72 -11.39
C ALA A 2 -18.31 -8.00 -10.45
N PHE A 3 -17.93 -7.85 -9.18
CA PHE A 3 -18.68 -7.03 -8.24
C PHE A 3 -18.51 -5.57 -8.67
N GLU A 4 -19.53 -5.02 -9.31
CA GLU A 4 -19.63 -3.58 -9.57
C GLU A 4 -19.89 -2.92 -8.21
N LYS A 5 -18.80 -2.64 -7.48
CA LYS A 5 -18.89 -1.94 -6.20
C LYS A 5 -19.26 -0.48 -6.49
N ASP A 6 -20.14 0.07 -5.67
CA ASP A 6 -20.56 1.48 -5.75
C ASP A 6 -19.34 2.40 -5.63
N LEU A 7 -18.86 2.89 -6.77
CA LEU A 7 -17.63 3.69 -6.86
C LEU A 7 -17.67 4.94 -5.97
N GLU A 8 -18.84 5.55 -5.78
CA GLU A 8 -18.98 6.74 -4.92
C GLU A 8 -18.77 6.37 -3.44
N LYS A 9 -19.30 5.23 -2.99
CA LYS A 9 -19.01 4.74 -1.64
C LYS A 9 -17.54 4.43 -1.42
N VAL A 10 -16.88 3.86 -2.42
CA VAL A 10 -15.44 3.57 -2.37
C VAL A 10 -14.63 4.87 -2.27
N LYS A 11 -14.97 5.90 -3.05
CA LYS A 11 -14.35 7.22 -2.96
C LYS A 11 -14.55 7.87 -1.59
N GLU A 12 -15.75 7.76 -0.99
CA GLU A 12 -16.01 8.32 0.35
C GLU A 12 -15.16 7.64 1.43
N LYS A 13 -14.85 6.35 1.29
CA LYS A 13 -13.89 5.66 2.15
C LYS A 13 -12.47 6.20 1.94
N ALA A 14 -12.02 6.27 0.68
CA ALA A 14 -10.69 6.74 0.32
C ALA A 14 -10.40 8.18 0.79
N LYS A 15 -11.41 9.07 0.82
CA LYS A 15 -11.28 10.45 1.32
C LYS A 15 -10.85 10.56 2.78
N LYS A 16 -11.15 9.55 3.60
CA LYS A 16 -10.91 9.58 5.05
C LYS A 16 -9.50 9.14 5.44
N ILE A 17 -8.71 8.67 4.50
CA ILE A 17 -7.42 8.01 4.77
C ILE A 17 -6.39 9.01 5.31
N LYS A 18 -5.77 8.64 6.42
CA LYS A 18 -4.66 9.34 7.07
C LYS A 18 -3.41 8.46 7.18
N LEU A 19 -3.59 7.13 7.18
CA LEU A 19 -2.55 6.13 7.10
C LEU A 19 -2.87 5.19 5.94
N PHE A 20 -1.95 5.05 5.00
CA PHE A 20 -1.99 4.00 3.99
C PHE A 20 -0.90 2.98 4.28
N ALA A 21 -1.30 1.77 4.63
CA ALA A 21 -0.40 0.68 4.91
C ALA A 21 -0.46 -0.36 3.78
N HIS A 22 0.64 -1.06 3.54
CA HIS A 22 0.66 -2.10 2.52
C HIS A 22 1.61 -3.24 2.87
N ASP A 23 1.32 -4.41 2.30
CA ASP A 23 2.23 -5.53 2.28
C ASP A 23 3.44 -5.23 1.38
N VAL A 24 4.46 -6.04 1.47
CA VAL A 24 5.68 -5.92 0.67
C VAL A 24 5.68 -6.93 -0.47
N HIS A 25 5.67 -8.22 -0.16
CA HIS A 25 5.77 -9.27 -1.17
C HIS A 25 4.41 -9.53 -1.85
N GLY A 26 4.39 -9.48 -3.18
CA GLY A 26 3.16 -9.59 -3.95
C GLY A 26 2.35 -8.28 -4.03
N VAL A 27 2.82 -7.18 -3.41
CA VAL A 27 2.23 -5.84 -3.50
C VAL A 27 3.27 -4.82 -3.95
N LEU A 28 4.26 -4.49 -3.11
CA LEU A 28 5.37 -3.59 -3.44
C LEU A 28 6.36 -4.24 -4.40
N THR A 29 6.57 -5.56 -4.26
CA THR A 29 7.35 -6.39 -5.18
C THR A 29 6.43 -7.36 -5.91
N PRO A 30 6.79 -7.85 -7.11
CA PRO A 30 6.09 -8.99 -7.68
C PRO A 30 6.25 -10.22 -6.77
N ASP A 31 5.32 -11.17 -6.86
CA ASP A 31 5.37 -12.43 -6.11
C ASP A 31 6.39 -13.41 -6.72
N THR A 32 7.57 -12.89 -7.05
CA THR A 32 8.71 -13.64 -7.59
C THR A 32 10.01 -13.05 -7.11
N PHE A 33 11.03 -13.88 -6.96
CA PHE A 33 12.38 -13.43 -6.63
C PHE A 33 13.43 -14.19 -7.44
N LEU A 34 14.59 -13.57 -7.62
CA LEU A 34 15.78 -14.23 -8.11
C LEU A 34 16.53 -14.83 -6.93
N CYS A 35 17.00 -16.07 -7.09
CA CYS A 35 17.81 -16.73 -6.07
C CYS A 35 19.18 -17.05 -6.68
N ASP A 36 20.29 -16.65 -6.03
CA ASP A 36 21.62 -17.04 -6.44
C ASP A 36 22.03 -18.40 -5.82
N ILE A 37 23.21 -18.89 -6.18
CA ILE A 37 23.67 -20.20 -5.72
C ILE A 37 24.01 -20.25 -4.22
N GLU A 38 24.19 -19.11 -3.58
CA GLU A 38 24.35 -18.97 -2.14
C GLU A 38 23.01 -18.84 -1.41
N GLY A 39 21.88 -18.91 -2.13
CA GLY A 39 20.56 -18.83 -1.56
C GLY A 39 20.08 -17.39 -1.24
N ARG A 40 20.82 -16.36 -1.68
CA ARG A 40 20.40 -14.96 -1.48
C ARG A 40 19.31 -14.61 -2.47
N ARG A 41 18.28 -13.96 -1.99
CA ARG A 41 17.14 -13.51 -2.79
C ARG A 41 17.35 -12.07 -3.24
N LYS A 42 16.79 -11.74 -4.40
CA LYS A 42 16.73 -10.38 -4.94
C LYS A 42 15.34 -10.11 -5.48
N TYR A 43 14.79 -8.99 -5.09
CA TYR A 43 13.48 -8.51 -5.53
C TYR A 43 13.65 -7.27 -6.41
N SER A 44 12.64 -6.97 -7.20
CA SER A 44 12.55 -5.75 -7.97
C SER A 44 11.43 -4.87 -7.44
N PHE A 45 11.60 -3.55 -7.52
CA PHE A 45 10.58 -2.59 -7.17
C PHE A 45 10.14 -1.81 -8.40
N TRP A 46 8.83 -1.55 -8.50
CA TRP A 46 8.32 -0.68 -9.52
C TRP A 46 8.56 0.78 -9.12
N HIS A 47 9.33 1.51 -9.93
CA HIS A 47 9.78 2.86 -9.55
C HIS A 47 8.63 3.80 -9.21
N THR A 48 7.53 3.75 -9.98
CA THR A 48 6.40 4.64 -9.80
C THR A 48 5.56 4.35 -8.55
N ASP A 49 5.65 3.14 -7.96
CA ASP A 49 5.00 2.85 -6.67
C ASP A 49 5.58 3.71 -5.55
N GLY A 50 6.91 3.84 -5.49
CA GLY A 50 7.54 4.76 -4.55
C GLY A 50 7.16 6.22 -4.78
N PHE A 51 6.93 6.63 -6.03
CA PHE A 51 6.39 7.96 -6.32
C PHE A 51 4.94 8.11 -5.82
N GLY A 52 4.16 7.04 -5.85
CA GLY A 52 2.83 6.97 -5.23
C GLY A 52 2.91 7.26 -3.73
N ASP A 53 3.75 6.53 -2.99
CA ASP A 53 3.97 6.74 -1.55
C ASP A 53 4.40 8.18 -1.23
N LEU A 54 5.35 8.72 -2.00
CA LEU A 54 5.80 10.11 -1.85
C LEU A 54 4.66 11.11 -2.12
N SER A 55 3.75 10.81 -3.02
CA SER A 55 2.59 11.68 -3.29
C SER A 55 1.64 11.76 -2.10
N LEU A 56 1.40 10.63 -1.41
CA LEU A 56 0.58 10.59 -0.20
C LEU A 56 1.28 11.31 0.96
N THR A 57 2.56 11.04 1.21
CA THR A 57 3.30 11.70 2.29
C THR A 57 3.37 13.21 2.11
N ALA A 58 3.58 13.68 0.88
CA ALA A 58 3.57 15.11 0.56
C ALA A 58 2.19 15.78 0.76
N ASN A 59 1.11 14.98 0.83
CA ASN A 59 -0.25 15.43 1.12
C ASN A 59 -0.69 15.15 2.56
N GLY A 60 0.24 14.77 3.45
CA GLY A 60 0.01 14.59 4.89
C GLY A 60 -0.54 13.22 5.27
N ILE A 61 -0.51 12.23 4.38
CA ILE A 61 -0.93 10.86 4.66
C ILE A 61 0.32 10.05 5.02
N GLN A 62 0.27 9.34 6.15
CA GLN A 62 1.34 8.47 6.60
C GLN A 62 1.39 7.19 5.77
N ILE A 63 2.59 6.65 5.54
CA ILE A 63 2.80 5.36 4.87
C ILE A 63 3.39 4.37 5.87
N ALA A 64 2.91 3.11 5.82
CA ALA A 64 3.50 2.02 6.60
C ALA A 64 3.66 0.76 5.73
N PHE A 65 4.83 0.12 5.80
CA PHE A 65 5.05 -1.20 5.23
C PHE A 65 4.89 -2.24 6.34
N LEU A 66 4.06 -3.26 6.12
CA LEU A 66 3.82 -4.33 7.09
C LEU A 66 4.28 -5.67 6.49
N ASP A 67 5.50 -6.07 6.81
CA ASP A 67 6.14 -7.27 6.27
C ASP A 67 6.27 -8.38 7.32
N THR A 68 5.73 -9.54 7.02
CA THR A 68 5.86 -10.75 7.86
C THR A 68 7.11 -11.57 7.54
N THR A 69 7.81 -11.26 6.46
CA THR A 69 8.97 -12.02 6.00
C THR A 69 10.17 -11.82 6.91
N SER A 70 10.85 -12.90 7.24
CA SER A 70 11.99 -12.88 8.16
C SER A 70 13.36 -12.76 7.48
N ILE A 71 13.41 -12.78 6.16
CA ILE A 71 14.61 -13.17 5.41
C ILE A 71 15.30 -11.99 4.75
N ASP A 72 14.60 -10.94 4.35
CA ASP A 72 15.15 -9.94 3.44
C ASP A 72 15.08 -8.51 3.97
N ASP A 73 16.18 -7.77 3.77
CA ASP A 73 16.29 -6.35 4.12
C ASP A 73 15.91 -5.40 2.97
N GLU A 74 15.41 -5.94 1.83
CA GLU A 74 15.17 -5.13 0.64
C GLU A 74 14.01 -4.15 0.82
N GLY A 75 12.93 -4.56 1.48
CA GLY A 75 11.86 -3.64 1.87
C GLY A 75 12.36 -2.51 2.77
N LEU A 76 13.28 -2.81 3.69
CA LEU A 76 13.94 -1.81 4.53
C LEU A 76 14.80 -0.85 3.71
N VAL A 77 15.56 -1.36 2.73
CA VAL A 77 16.35 -0.52 1.81
C VAL A 77 15.42 0.42 1.04
N ARG A 78 14.29 -0.10 0.54
CA ARG A 78 13.30 0.71 -0.19
C ARG A 78 12.64 1.76 0.70
N ALA A 79 12.26 1.41 1.93
CA ALA A 79 11.69 2.35 2.89
C ALA A 79 12.65 3.49 3.23
N ARG A 80 13.94 3.18 3.41
CA ARG A 80 15.00 4.19 3.65
C ARG A 80 15.20 5.11 2.46
N GLU A 81 15.23 4.56 1.24
CA GLU A 81 15.32 5.36 0.01
C GLU A 81 14.16 6.35 -0.10
N LEU A 82 12.95 5.92 0.22
CA LEU A 82 11.75 6.74 0.23
C LEU A 82 11.61 7.62 1.47
N LYS A 83 12.55 7.53 2.42
CA LYS A 83 12.52 8.25 3.71
C LYS A 83 11.24 8.01 4.50
N LEU A 84 10.77 6.77 4.49
CA LEU A 84 9.58 6.35 5.23
C LEU A 84 9.99 5.93 6.64
N ASP A 85 9.32 6.48 7.65
CA ASP A 85 9.64 6.24 9.05
C ASP A 85 9.01 4.95 9.61
N LYS A 86 7.98 4.43 8.94
CA LYS A 86 7.15 3.32 9.42
C LYS A 86 7.31 2.07 8.57
N PHE A 87 8.52 1.49 8.61
CA PHE A 87 8.76 0.17 8.05
C PHE A 87 8.81 -0.87 9.18
N HIS A 88 7.87 -1.79 9.17
CA HIS A 88 7.75 -2.86 10.14
C HIS A 88 7.93 -4.21 9.44
N TYR A 89 9.06 -4.85 9.70
CA TYR A 89 9.42 -6.16 9.16
C TYR A 89 9.51 -7.21 10.26
N LYS A 90 9.49 -8.47 9.87
CA LYS A 90 9.49 -9.61 10.82
C LYS A 90 8.35 -9.54 11.84
N ILE A 91 7.24 -8.92 11.45
CA ILE A 91 6.08 -8.85 12.31
C ILE A 91 5.38 -10.20 12.34
N LYS A 92 4.97 -10.63 13.53
CA LYS A 92 4.24 -11.91 13.70
C LYS A 92 2.77 -11.78 13.32
N ASP A 93 2.20 -10.61 13.53
CA ASP A 93 0.79 -10.34 13.34
C ASP A 93 0.58 -8.90 12.84
N LYS A 94 0.07 -8.77 11.61
CA LYS A 94 -0.23 -7.49 10.96
C LYS A 94 -1.32 -6.72 11.70
N VAL A 95 -2.29 -7.41 12.29
CA VAL A 95 -3.40 -6.78 13.03
C VAL A 95 -2.88 -6.10 14.29
N THR A 96 -2.09 -6.81 15.08
CA THR A 96 -1.48 -6.22 16.30
C THR A 96 -0.64 -5.00 15.95
N LYS A 97 0.16 -5.07 14.89
CA LYS A 97 0.96 -3.93 14.44
C LYS A 97 0.10 -2.75 14.00
N LEU A 98 -0.98 -3.01 13.27
CA LEU A 98 -1.93 -1.97 12.87
C LEU A 98 -2.57 -1.27 14.07
N GLU A 99 -2.95 -2.02 15.11
CA GLU A 99 -3.49 -1.46 16.36
C GLU A 99 -2.47 -0.57 17.11
N GLU A 100 -1.19 -0.95 17.09
CA GLU A 100 -0.12 -0.11 17.64
C GLU A 100 0.00 1.22 16.87
N LEU A 101 0.05 1.15 15.53
CA LEU A 101 0.12 2.35 14.68
C LEU A 101 -1.12 3.25 14.84
N LYS A 102 -2.31 2.65 14.94
CA LYS A 102 -3.55 3.38 15.18
C LYS A 102 -3.50 4.17 16.49
N LYS A 103 -3.02 3.56 17.56
CA LYS A 103 -2.83 4.23 18.86
C LYS A 103 -1.78 5.34 18.79
N GLU A 104 -0.64 5.06 18.17
CA GLU A 104 0.45 6.04 18.01
C GLU A 104 -0.01 7.30 17.26
N LEU A 105 -0.80 7.12 16.20
CA LEU A 105 -1.28 8.21 15.35
C LEU A 105 -2.59 8.87 15.84
N GLY A 106 -3.26 8.28 16.83
CA GLY A 106 -4.54 8.78 17.33
C GLY A 106 -5.65 8.76 16.28
N ILE A 107 -5.70 7.71 15.44
CA ILE A 107 -6.66 7.55 14.36
C ILE A 107 -7.57 6.33 14.58
N SER A 108 -8.70 6.29 13.85
CA SER A 108 -9.64 5.16 13.85
C SER A 108 -9.49 4.29 12.60
N ASP A 109 -10.12 3.11 12.60
CA ASP A 109 -10.09 2.15 11.49
C ASP A 109 -10.51 2.80 10.16
N GLU A 110 -11.51 3.68 10.18
CA GLU A 110 -11.98 4.40 8.98
C GLU A 110 -10.94 5.33 8.34
N ASN A 111 -9.87 5.67 9.08
CA ASN A 111 -8.78 6.51 8.60
C ASN A 111 -7.62 5.70 8.00
N ILE A 112 -7.74 4.37 7.93
CA ILE A 112 -6.69 3.49 7.48
C ILE A 112 -7.08 2.85 6.15
N GLY A 113 -6.20 2.98 5.16
CA GLY A 113 -6.21 2.19 3.93
C GLY A 113 -5.18 1.07 4.03
N TYR A 114 -5.50 -0.08 3.47
CA TYR A 114 -4.57 -1.20 3.37
C TYR A 114 -4.68 -1.88 2.01
N ILE A 115 -3.53 -2.17 1.39
CA ILE A 115 -3.47 -2.99 0.18
C ILE A 115 -2.72 -4.30 0.47
N GLY A 116 -3.33 -5.42 0.07
CA GLY A 116 -2.79 -6.77 0.24
C GLY A 116 -3.09 -7.67 -0.95
N CYS A 117 -2.58 -8.90 -0.91
CA CYS A 117 -2.72 -9.86 -2.01
C CYS A 117 -2.92 -11.32 -1.57
N GLU A 118 -2.62 -11.67 -0.30
CA GLU A 118 -2.53 -13.05 0.17
C GLU A 118 -3.32 -13.29 1.47
N ILE A 119 -3.50 -14.54 1.88
CA ILE A 119 -4.24 -14.97 3.07
C ILE A 119 -3.83 -14.18 4.33
N THR A 120 -2.55 -13.86 4.46
CA THR A 120 -2.01 -13.11 5.60
C THR A 120 -2.54 -11.67 5.71
N ASP A 121 -3.17 -11.15 4.66
CA ASP A 121 -3.74 -9.80 4.61
C ASP A 121 -5.21 -9.75 5.01
N ILE A 122 -5.92 -10.88 4.96
CA ILE A 122 -7.37 -10.95 5.14
C ILE A 122 -7.83 -10.29 6.45
N GLU A 123 -7.19 -10.64 7.56
CA GLU A 123 -7.64 -10.15 8.87
C GLU A 123 -7.35 -8.66 9.10
N VAL A 124 -6.29 -8.12 8.51
CA VAL A 124 -6.04 -6.68 8.55
C VAL A 124 -6.97 -5.93 7.61
N MET A 125 -7.23 -6.46 6.40
CA MET A 125 -8.14 -5.85 5.44
C MET A 125 -9.58 -5.75 5.93
N LYS A 126 -10.06 -6.72 6.72
CA LYS A 126 -11.39 -6.67 7.35
C LYS A 126 -11.56 -5.56 8.39
N ARG A 127 -10.47 -4.99 8.90
CA ARG A 127 -10.47 -4.01 9.99
C ARG A 127 -10.28 -2.57 9.53
N VAL A 128 -9.80 -2.36 8.31
CA VAL A 128 -9.51 -1.01 7.79
C VAL A 128 -10.73 -0.38 7.13
N GLY A 129 -10.73 0.93 7.03
CA GLY A 129 -11.81 1.68 6.38
C GLY A 129 -11.79 1.59 4.86
N PHE A 130 -10.62 1.33 4.26
CA PHE A 130 -10.46 1.21 2.82
C PHE A 130 -9.52 0.05 2.49
N ALA A 131 -10.10 -1.09 2.13
CA ALA A 131 -9.37 -2.30 1.76
C ALA A 131 -9.15 -2.38 0.25
N VAL A 132 -7.91 -2.64 -0.17
CA VAL A 132 -7.52 -2.73 -1.57
C VAL A 132 -6.86 -4.08 -1.84
N ALA A 133 -7.16 -4.69 -2.98
CA ALA A 133 -6.51 -5.89 -3.47
C ALA A 133 -5.73 -5.59 -4.75
N THR A 134 -4.57 -6.25 -4.96
CA THR A 134 -3.90 -6.24 -6.26
C THR A 134 -4.69 -7.03 -7.30
N ALA A 135 -4.50 -6.74 -8.59
CA ALA A 135 -5.21 -7.43 -9.68
C ALA A 135 -5.01 -8.95 -9.68
N ASP A 136 -3.86 -9.40 -9.23
CA ASP A 136 -3.45 -10.81 -9.14
C ASP A 136 -3.58 -11.41 -7.73
N ALA A 137 -4.18 -10.68 -6.77
CA ALA A 137 -4.49 -11.21 -5.45
C ALA A 137 -5.38 -12.46 -5.54
N ILE A 138 -5.34 -13.29 -4.50
CA ILE A 138 -6.23 -14.45 -4.40
C ILE A 138 -7.71 -14.02 -4.31
N ASP A 139 -8.62 -14.90 -4.66
CA ASP A 139 -10.04 -14.57 -4.74
C ASP A 139 -10.63 -14.16 -3.39
N GLU A 140 -10.22 -14.80 -2.28
CA GLU A 140 -10.65 -14.48 -0.92
C GLU A 140 -10.28 -13.03 -0.51
N VAL A 141 -9.16 -12.52 -0.98
CA VAL A 141 -8.73 -11.14 -0.76
C VAL A 141 -9.53 -10.17 -1.61
N LYS A 142 -9.78 -10.51 -2.88
CA LYS A 142 -10.61 -9.71 -3.78
C LYS A 142 -12.05 -9.58 -3.31
N GLU A 143 -12.62 -10.64 -2.72
CA GLU A 143 -13.99 -10.64 -2.21
C GLU A 143 -14.21 -9.59 -1.11
N ILE A 144 -13.24 -9.40 -0.22
CA ILE A 144 -13.33 -8.46 0.90
C ILE A 144 -12.83 -7.04 0.58
N ALA A 145 -12.10 -6.87 -0.54
CA ALA A 145 -11.55 -5.57 -0.92
C ALA A 145 -12.64 -4.59 -1.35
N ASP A 146 -12.51 -3.33 -1.01
CA ASP A 146 -13.35 -2.23 -1.51
C ASP A 146 -13.00 -1.85 -2.95
N TYR A 147 -11.70 -1.94 -3.26
CA TYR A 147 -11.13 -1.62 -4.56
C TYR A 147 -10.16 -2.71 -4.99
N ILE A 148 -10.22 -3.10 -6.25
CA ILE A 148 -9.26 -4.02 -6.86
C ILE A 148 -8.50 -3.24 -7.92
N THR A 149 -7.16 -3.22 -7.82
CA THR A 149 -6.34 -2.49 -8.80
C THR A 149 -6.36 -3.19 -10.16
N THR A 150 -6.11 -2.44 -11.21
CA THR A 150 -5.88 -3.00 -12.55
C THR A 150 -4.45 -3.51 -12.70
N ALA A 151 -3.53 -2.93 -11.93
CA ALA A 151 -2.14 -3.31 -11.88
C ALA A 151 -1.91 -4.51 -10.94
N PRO A 152 -1.14 -5.53 -11.36
CA PRO A 152 -0.75 -6.63 -10.49
C PRO A 152 0.37 -6.20 -9.53
N GLY A 153 0.63 -7.02 -8.51
CA GLY A 153 1.68 -6.81 -7.53
C GLY A 153 3.04 -6.51 -8.13
N GLY A 154 3.77 -5.55 -7.55
CA GLY A 154 5.08 -5.11 -8.02
C GLY A 154 5.11 -4.48 -9.41
N ARG A 155 3.96 -4.04 -9.93
CA ARG A 155 3.85 -3.39 -11.25
C ARG A 155 2.93 -2.17 -11.26
N GLY A 156 2.88 -1.43 -10.16
CA GLY A 156 2.17 -0.17 -10.08
C GLY A 156 0.87 -0.16 -9.26
N PRO A 157 0.51 -1.17 -8.46
CA PRO A 157 -0.74 -1.19 -7.72
C PRO A 157 -0.77 -0.13 -6.61
N ILE A 158 0.38 0.16 -5.99
CA ILE A 158 0.51 1.22 -4.99
C ILE A 158 0.32 2.57 -5.65
N ARG A 159 0.98 2.82 -6.79
CA ARG A 159 0.81 4.06 -7.55
C ARG A 159 -0.66 4.29 -7.94
N GLU A 160 -1.35 3.27 -8.44
CA GLU A 160 -2.75 3.34 -8.82
C GLU A 160 -3.63 3.70 -7.62
N THR A 161 -3.40 3.03 -6.47
CA THR A 161 -4.16 3.26 -5.23
C THR A 161 -3.91 4.66 -4.68
N CYS A 162 -2.67 5.13 -4.64
CA CYS A 162 -2.33 6.48 -4.17
C CYS A 162 -2.98 7.56 -5.03
N GLU A 163 -2.97 7.39 -6.35
CA GLU A 163 -3.66 8.27 -7.28
C GLU A 163 -5.16 8.28 -7.03
N PHE A 164 -5.77 7.11 -6.83
CA PHE A 164 -7.19 6.98 -6.51
C PHE A 164 -7.55 7.74 -5.23
N ILE A 165 -6.76 7.57 -4.15
CA ILE A 165 -6.96 8.28 -2.88
C ILE A 165 -6.87 9.80 -3.10
N LEU A 166 -5.83 10.30 -3.76
CA LEU A 166 -5.66 11.74 -3.99
C LEU A 166 -6.74 12.32 -4.91
N ARG A 167 -7.20 11.58 -5.92
CA ARG A 167 -8.34 11.99 -6.75
C ARG A 167 -9.64 12.05 -5.94
N ALA A 168 -9.90 11.06 -5.10
CA ALA A 168 -11.05 11.08 -4.21
C ALA A 168 -11.03 12.30 -3.27
N MET A 169 -9.85 12.69 -2.79
CA MET A 169 -9.64 13.88 -1.95
C MET A 169 -9.65 15.22 -2.73
N GLY A 170 -9.69 15.20 -4.08
CA GLY A 170 -9.56 16.40 -4.91
C GLY A 170 -8.18 17.06 -4.87
N LYS A 171 -7.14 16.28 -4.55
CA LYS A 171 -5.76 16.76 -4.38
C LYS A 171 -4.82 16.38 -5.52
N TRP A 172 -5.24 15.48 -6.42
CA TRP A 172 -4.37 14.94 -7.44
C TRP A 172 -3.88 15.99 -8.43
N GLU A 173 -4.78 16.83 -8.95
CA GLU A 173 -4.47 17.84 -9.95
C GLU A 173 -3.48 18.89 -9.41
N ALA A 174 -3.70 19.34 -8.17
CA ALA A 174 -2.78 20.28 -7.50
C ALA A 174 -1.41 19.64 -7.24
N TRP A 175 -1.36 18.33 -6.93
CA TRP A 175 -0.10 17.58 -6.79
C TRP A 175 0.65 17.51 -8.12
N VAL A 176 -0.03 17.17 -9.22
CA VAL A 176 0.55 17.11 -10.57
C VAL A 176 1.12 18.49 -10.96
N GLU A 177 0.36 19.56 -10.78
CA GLU A 177 0.82 20.92 -11.08
C GLU A 177 2.08 21.27 -10.28
N LYS A 178 2.07 21.02 -8.98
CA LYS A 178 3.22 21.28 -8.10
C LYS A 178 4.48 20.57 -8.58
N VAL A 179 4.40 19.28 -8.88
CA VAL A 179 5.55 18.47 -9.32
C VAL A 179 6.05 18.91 -10.68
N THR A 180 5.15 19.25 -11.60
CA THR A 180 5.49 19.74 -12.94
C THR A 180 6.24 21.09 -12.89
N GLN A 181 5.83 21.98 -11.97
CA GLN A 181 6.47 23.31 -11.82
C GLN A 181 7.81 23.24 -11.08
N MET A 182 7.95 22.35 -10.08
CA MET A 182 9.18 22.28 -9.28
C MET A 182 10.34 21.61 -10.01
N GLY A 183 10.09 20.89 -11.10
CA GLY A 183 11.07 19.96 -11.66
C GLY A 183 11.39 18.82 -10.68
N TYR A 184 11.80 17.68 -11.17
CA TYR A 184 12.28 16.58 -10.33
C TYR A 184 13.67 16.97 -9.79
N LYS A 185 13.74 17.48 -8.57
CA LYS A 185 15.00 17.69 -7.85
C LYS A 185 15.16 16.63 -6.77
#